data_838d0078535e07dd19f7357909f92f1f
#
_entry.id   838d0078535e07dd19f7357909f92f1f
#
_cell.length_a   1.000
_cell.length_b   1.000
_cell.length_c   1.000
_cell.angle_alpha   90.00
_cell.angle_beta   90.00
_cell.angle_gamma   90.00
#
_symmetry.space_group_name_H-M   'P 1'
#
loop_
_entity.id
_entity.type
_entity.pdbx_description
1 polymer ?
#
loop_
_entity_poly.entity_id
_entity_poly.type
_entity_poly.pdbx_seq_one_letter_code
_entity_poly.pdbx_strand_id
1 'polypeptide(L)'
;MAAQIPLPLRLDPDLSFERFHPGPNREAVDHLESVARGETRIPVYVHGLKGSGKTHLLQATCTRSSQHGRLAMALSMKDLPEASPGILDGLNGLDILCLDDIQTIAGNIAWEEALFALFNEFSDQGRQLVFGANSPPSLTPFVLEDLRSRLSSGIVFALQPLSEAECLEVLISQAHARGLVIPEPVAVYLIRRVNRDLSHLMEHLETLDVASMAASKRITIPLVKSVLESHKPGSERSSN
;
A
#
# COMPACT_ATOMS: atom_id res chain seq x y z
N MET A 1 30.03 12.18 11.71
CA MET A 1 29.02 12.73 10.80
C MET A 1 28.05 11.61 10.50
N ALA A 2 26.79 11.73 10.91
CA ALA A 2 25.77 10.75 10.57
C ALA A 2 25.52 10.87 9.06
N ALA A 3 25.60 9.75 8.35
CA ALA A 3 25.25 9.71 6.94
C ALA A 3 23.74 9.98 6.82
N GLN A 4 23.38 11.04 6.10
CA GLN A 4 21.99 11.35 5.78
C GLN A 4 21.48 10.26 4.83
N ILE A 5 20.64 9.36 5.35
CA ILE A 5 20.00 8.32 4.54
C ILE A 5 18.90 9.03 3.74
N PRO A 6 18.96 9.04 2.38
CA PRO A 6 17.85 9.57 1.60
C PRO A 6 16.65 8.63 1.79
N LEU A 7 15.63 9.11 2.49
CA LEU A 7 14.34 8.42 2.56
C LEU A 7 13.74 8.39 1.15
N PRO A 8 13.29 7.24 0.64
CA PRO A 8 12.62 7.13 -0.65
C PRO A 8 11.20 7.72 -0.56
N LEU A 9 11.13 9.05 -0.47
CA LEU A 9 9.89 9.82 -0.32
C LEU A 9 9.27 10.12 -1.69
N ARG A 10 8.86 9.11 -2.42
CA ARG A 10 8.08 9.31 -3.64
C ARG A 10 6.65 8.86 -3.39
N LEU A 11 5.75 9.84 -3.22
CA LEU A 11 4.33 9.58 -3.39
C LEU A 11 4.12 9.22 -4.86
N ASP A 12 3.60 8.04 -5.11
CA ASP A 12 3.23 7.62 -6.46
C ASP A 12 1.93 8.33 -6.84
N PRO A 13 1.90 9.17 -7.88
CA PRO A 13 0.71 9.89 -8.29
C PRO A 13 -0.42 8.96 -8.74
N ASP A 14 -0.10 7.71 -9.05
CA ASP A 14 -1.10 6.70 -9.42
C ASP A 14 -1.80 6.09 -8.21
N LEU A 15 -1.26 6.27 -7.00
CA LEU A 15 -1.85 5.81 -5.75
C LEU A 15 -2.71 6.93 -5.13
N SER A 16 -3.91 7.14 -5.68
CA SER A 16 -4.88 8.13 -5.20
C SER A 16 -6.23 7.47 -4.87
N PHE A 17 -7.08 8.15 -4.08
CA PHE A 17 -8.43 7.64 -3.77
C PHE A 17 -9.29 7.47 -5.02
N GLU A 18 -9.13 8.34 -6.02
CA GLU A 18 -9.87 8.27 -7.28
C GLU A 18 -9.56 7.00 -8.09
N ARG A 19 -8.35 6.47 -7.92
CA ARG A 19 -7.91 5.25 -8.60
C ARG A 19 -8.09 3.99 -7.76
N PHE A 20 -8.44 4.14 -6.48
CA PHE A 20 -8.72 3.01 -5.62
C PHE A 20 -10.13 2.48 -5.89
N HIS A 21 -10.25 1.19 -6.15
CA HIS A 21 -11.56 0.55 -6.24
C HIS A 21 -11.99 0.09 -4.83
N PRO A 22 -13.00 0.75 -4.23
CA PRO A 22 -13.35 0.49 -2.84
C PRO A 22 -13.88 -0.94 -2.61
N GLY A 23 -14.70 -1.47 -3.51
CA GLY A 23 -15.36 -2.75 -3.32
C GLY A 23 -15.98 -2.86 -1.92
N PRO A 24 -15.66 -3.92 -1.15
CA PRO A 24 -16.16 -4.11 0.20
C PRO A 24 -15.51 -3.18 1.24
N ASN A 25 -14.51 -2.37 0.85
CA ASN A 25 -13.72 -1.53 1.76
C ASN A 25 -14.18 -0.05 1.79
N ARG A 26 -15.41 0.24 1.32
CA ARG A 26 -15.94 1.60 1.21
C ARG A 26 -15.82 2.38 2.53
N GLU A 27 -16.17 1.77 3.65
CA GLU A 27 -16.11 2.41 4.96
C GLU A 27 -14.68 2.84 5.33
N ALA A 28 -13.69 1.99 5.07
CA ALA A 28 -12.28 2.32 5.30
C ALA A 28 -11.81 3.47 4.41
N VAL A 29 -12.23 3.50 3.14
CA VAL A 29 -11.91 4.58 2.20
C VAL A 29 -12.51 5.91 2.67
N ASP A 30 -13.80 5.94 2.94
CA ASP A 30 -14.52 7.15 3.36
C ASP A 30 -13.92 7.71 4.66
N HIS A 31 -13.55 6.83 5.60
CA HIS A 31 -12.88 7.24 6.83
C HIS A 31 -11.48 7.81 6.59
N LEU A 32 -10.66 7.16 5.76
CA LEU A 32 -9.31 7.65 5.42
C LEU A 32 -9.36 8.98 4.64
N GLU A 33 -10.39 9.20 3.83
CA GLU A 33 -10.63 10.52 3.24
C GLU A 33 -10.92 11.59 4.28
N SER A 34 -11.74 11.29 5.32
CA SER A 34 -12.00 12.22 6.43
C SER A 34 -10.72 12.51 7.24
N VAL A 35 -9.89 11.49 7.46
CA VAL A 35 -8.54 11.63 8.05
C VAL A 35 -7.70 12.60 7.22
N ALA A 36 -7.65 12.42 5.90
CA ALA A 36 -6.87 13.25 5.00
C ALA A 36 -7.31 14.73 5.04
N ARG A 37 -8.61 14.99 5.19
CA ARG A 37 -9.17 16.35 5.36
C ARG A 37 -8.94 16.92 6.76
N GLY A 38 -8.48 16.12 7.73
CA GLY A 38 -8.26 16.57 9.11
C GLY A 38 -9.51 16.63 9.98
N GLU A 39 -10.57 15.95 9.58
CA GLU A 39 -11.86 15.90 10.27
C GLU A 39 -11.83 15.01 11.51
N THR A 40 -10.88 14.12 11.59
CA THR A 40 -10.63 13.25 12.75
C THR A 40 -9.14 13.20 13.08
N ARG A 41 -8.84 12.86 14.34
CA ARG A 41 -7.47 12.70 14.85
C ARG A 41 -7.28 11.37 15.56
N ILE A 42 -8.27 10.50 15.45
CA ILE A 42 -8.19 9.15 16.02
C ILE A 42 -7.22 8.33 15.17
N PRO A 43 -6.22 7.67 15.77
CA PRO A 43 -5.31 6.80 15.02
C PRO A 43 -6.08 5.72 14.26
N VAL A 44 -5.62 5.40 13.05
CA VAL A 44 -6.24 4.39 12.20
C VAL A 44 -5.26 3.25 11.96
N TYR A 45 -5.73 2.03 12.09
CA TYR A 45 -4.98 0.83 11.79
C TYR A 45 -5.68 0.06 10.67
N VAL A 46 -5.00 -0.09 9.55
CA VAL A 46 -5.53 -0.81 8.38
C VAL A 46 -4.76 -2.11 8.23
N HIS A 47 -5.44 -3.23 8.22
CA HIS A 47 -4.79 -4.52 8.02
C HIS A 47 -5.48 -5.36 6.94
N GLY A 48 -4.73 -6.33 6.40
CA GLY A 48 -5.25 -7.22 5.37
C GLY A 48 -4.13 -7.97 4.65
N LEU A 49 -4.50 -8.93 3.83
CA LEU A 49 -3.54 -9.72 3.05
C LEU A 49 -2.70 -8.86 2.11
N LYS A 50 -1.60 -9.40 1.63
CA LYS A 50 -0.82 -8.76 0.55
C LYS A 50 -1.73 -8.52 -0.66
N GLY A 51 -1.62 -7.36 -1.29
CA GLY A 51 -2.46 -6.99 -2.44
C GLY A 51 -3.87 -6.48 -2.07
N SER A 52 -4.22 -6.34 -0.78
CA SER A 52 -5.52 -5.78 -0.37
C SER A 52 -5.65 -4.26 -0.52
N GLY A 53 -4.59 -3.56 -0.93
CA GLY A 53 -4.61 -2.12 -1.17
C GLY A 53 -4.16 -1.24 0.00
N LYS A 54 -3.57 -1.81 1.07
CA LYS A 54 -3.07 -1.03 2.23
C LYS A 54 -2.16 0.12 1.81
N THR A 55 -1.04 -0.21 1.15
CA THR A 55 -0.06 0.78 0.68
C THR A 55 -0.71 1.86 -0.19
N HIS A 56 -1.63 1.46 -1.09
CA HIS A 56 -2.38 2.40 -1.92
C HIS A 56 -3.17 3.39 -1.05
N LEU A 57 -3.94 2.91 -0.09
CA LEU A 57 -4.76 3.77 0.77
C LEU A 57 -3.91 4.69 1.65
N LEU A 58 -2.80 4.20 2.19
CA LEU A 58 -1.89 5.02 2.99
C LEU A 58 -1.26 6.15 2.16
N GLN A 59 -0.80 5.86 0.95
CA GLN A 59 -0.26 6.87 0.04
C GLN A 59 -1.35 7.83 -0.46
N ALA A 60 -2.53 7.33 -0.82
CA ALA A 60 -3.68 8.16 -1.18
C ALA A 60 -4.05 9.14 -0.07
N THR A 61 -4.02 8.68 1.19
CA THR A 61 -4.25 9.52 2.37
C THR A 61 -3.23 10.66 2.47
N CYS A 62 -1.94 10.36 2.27
CA CYS A 62 -0.89 11.38 2.27
C CYS A 62 -1.03 12.36 1.11
N THR A 63 -1.29 11.85 -0.10
CA THR A 63 -1.50 12.68 -1.30
C THR A 63 -2.66 13.65 -1.09
N ARG A 64 -3.80 13.16 -0.62
CA ARG A 64 -4.98 13.96 -0.32
C ARG A 64 -4.72 14.98 0.79
N SER A 65 -4.00 14.58 1.86
CA SER A 65 -3.62 15.50 2.95
C SER A 65 -2.76 16.64 2.45
N SER A 66 -1.79 16.36 1.59
CA SER A 66 -0.93 17.39 0.98
C SER A 66 -1.72 18.36 0.10
N GLN A 67 -2.75 17.88 -0.61
CA GLN A 67 -3.66 18.74 -1.38
C GLN A 67 -4.47 19.69 -0.48
N HIS A 68 -4.67 19.33 0.79
CA HIS A 68 -5.29 20.17 1.81
C HIS A 68 -4.27 21.01 2.61
N GLY A 69 -3.03 21.14 2.13
CA GLY A 69 -1.99 21.96 2.74
C GLY A 69 -1.40 21.39 4.03
N ARG A 70 -1.59 20.11 4.33
CA ARG A 70 -1.04 19.43 5.50
C ARG A 70 0.30 18.77 5.16
N LEU A 71 1.22 18.79 6.11
CA LEU A 71 2.48 18.08 5.98
C LEU A 71 2.26 16.58 6.22
N ALA A 72 2.34 15.80 5.16
CA ALA A 72 2.04 14.37 5.17
C ALA A 72 3.20 13.53 4.64
N MET A 73 3.42 12.36 5.25
CA MET A 73 4.45 11.40 4.82
C MET A 73 3.91 9.98 4.91
N ALA A 74 4.20 9.17 3.90
CA ALA A 74 4.05 7.72 3.95
C ALA A 74 5.43 7.07 4.00
N LEU A 75 5.63 6.15 4.94
CA LEU A 75 6.89 5.46 5.16
C LEU A 75 6.64 3.96 5.30
N SER A 76 7.37 3.14 4.54
CA SER A 76 7.35 1.69 4.70
C SER A 76 8.41 1.26 5.72
N MET A 77 7.97 0.62 6.81
CA MET A 77 8.89 0.08 7.82
C MET A 77 9.75 -1.06 7.27
N LYS A 78 9.30 -1.69 6.20
CA LYS A 78 10.03 -2.74 5.49
C LYS A 78 11.30 -2.20 4.81
N ASP A 79 11.31 -0.93 4.41
CA ASP A 79 12.42 -0.31 3.68
C ASP A 79 13.48 0.30 4.63
N LEU A 80 13.31 0.10 5.96
CA LEU A 80 14.18 0.64 7.01
C LEU A 80 15.02 -0.41 7.78
N PRO A 81 15.30 -1.63 7.27
CA PRO A 81 15.92 -2.68 8.09
C PRO A 81 17.34 -2.33 8.58
N GLU A 82 18.05 -1.45 7.84
CA GLU A 82 19.41 -1.00 8.19
C GLU A 82 19.44 0.33 8.93
N ALA A 83 18.28 1.00 9.11
CA ALA A 83 18.19 2.26 9.80
C ALA A 83 18.15 2.08 11.33
N SER A 84 18.60 3.08 12.05
CA SER A 84 18.40 3.15 13.49
C SER A 84 16.96 3.55 13.83
N PRO A 85 16.32 3.03 14.90
CA PRO A 85 15.01 3.48 15.37
C PRO A 85 14.89 5.00 15.55
N GLY A 86 16.00 5.69 15.85
CA GLY A 86 16.06 7.16 15.93
C GLY A 86 15.68 7.91 14.66
N ILE A 87 15.49 7.23 13.52
CA ILE A 87 14.95 7.86 12.31
C ILE A 87 13.51 8.36 12.54
N LEU A 88 12.77 7.77 13.48
CA LEU A 88 11.42 8.18 13.83
C LEU A 88 11.40 9.52 14.59
N ASP A 89 12.46 9.89 15.29
CA ASP A 89 12.54 11.14 16.07
C ASP A 89 12.46 12.39 15.17
N GLY A 90 12.84 12.27 13.89
CA GLY A 90 12.80 13.38 12.93
C GLY A 90 11.43 13.63 12.29
N LEU A 91 10.41 12.85 12.61
CA LEU A 91 9.11 12.89 11.96
C LEU A 91 8.06 13.75 12.70
N ASN A 92 8.46 14.34 13.82
CA ASN A 92 7.59 15.13 14.70
C ASN A 92 7.12 16.48 14.13
N GLY A 93 7.56 16.84 12.91
CA GLY A 93 7.08 18.04 12.19
C GLY A 93 5.85 17.82 11.31
N LEU A 94 5.40 16.57 11.17
CA LEU A 94 4.31 16.20 10.25
C LEU A 94 2.93 16.38 10.91
N ASP A 95 1.91 16.74 10.10
CA ASP A 95 0.52 16.75 10.52
C ASP A 95 -0.10 15.36 10.47
N ILE A 96 0.38 14.52 9.54
CA ILE A 96 -0.04 13.14 9.36
C ILE A 96 1.14 12.27 8.94
N LEU A 97 1.25 11.11 9.56
CA LEU A 97 2.23 10.08 9.23
C LEU A 97 1.53 8.74 8.99
N CYS A 98 1.76 8.18 7.82
CA CYS A 98 1.32 6.85 7.45
C CYS A 98 2.50 5.88 7.51
N LEU A 99 2.44 4.86 8.36
CA LEU A 99 3.47 3.84 8.53
C LEU A 99 2.96 2.51 8.00
N ASP A 100 3.50 2.06 6.88
CA ASP A 100 3.15 0.77 6.28
C ASP A 100 4.08 -0.35 6.76
N ASP A 101 3.60 -1.59 6.64
CA ASP A 101 4.33 -2.81 6.99
C ASP A 101 4.88 -2.82 8.43
N ILE A 102 4.15 -2.24 9.41
CA ILE A 102 4.63 -2.14 10.80
C ILE A 102 4.86 -3.51 11.47
N GLN A 103 4.30 -4.60 10.95
CA GLN A 103 4.60 -5.95 11.45
C GLN A 103 6.08 -6.34 11.27
N THR A 104 6.84 -5.64 10.42
CA THR A 104 8.27 -5.95 10.19
C THR A 104 9.16 -5.57 11.37
N ILE A 105 8.71 -4.69 12.24
CA ILE A 105 9.43 -4.31 13.47
C ILE A 105 8.99 -5.13 14.69
N ALA A 106 7.93 -5.93 14.58
CA ALA A 106 7.45 -6.74 15.68
C ALA A 106 8.52 -7.73 16.17
N GLY A 107 8.68 -7.81 17.50
CA GLY A 107 9.75 -8.58 18.15
C GLY A 107 11.07 -7.83 18.32
N ASN A 108 11.23 -6.64 17.74
CA ASN A 108 12.39 -5.78 17.97
C ASN A 108 12.05 -4.66 18.96
N ILE A 109 12.42 -4.87 20.21
CA ILE A 109 12.04 -3.96 21.32
C ILE A 109 12.47 -2.50 21.08
N ALA A 110 13.64 -2.27 20.49
CA ALA A 110 14.13 -0.91 20.24
C ALA A 110 13.26 -0.16 19.22
N TRP A 111 12.79 -0.85 18.18
CA TRP A 111 11.85 -0.28 17.22
C TRP A 111 10.44 -0.11 17.80
N GLU A 112 10.00 -1.06 18.62
CA GLU A 112 8.69 -0.96 19.28
C GLU A 112 8.64 0.19 20.29
N GLU A 113 9.70 0.41 21.08
CA GLU A 113 9.83 1.55 21.98
C GLU A 113 9.86 2.89 21.23
N ALA A 114 10.60 2.97 20.13
CA ALA A 114 10.63 4.17 19.29
C ALA A 114 9.26 4.48 18.67
N LEU A 115 8.56 3.45 18.17
CA LEU A 115 7.21 3.62 17.64
C LEU A 115 6.20 4.01 18.72
N PHE A 116 6.33 3.47 19.92
CA PHE A 116 5.50 3.83 21.07
C PHE A 116 5.72 5.29 21.49
N ALA A 117 6.99 5.75 21.55
CA ALA A 117 7.32 7.14 21.82
C ALA A 117 6.72 8.10 20.77
N LEU A 118 6.89 7.76 19.48
CA LEU A 118 6.30 8.51 18.36
C LEU A 118 4.77 8.56 18.47
N PHE A 119 4.12 7.45 18.81
CA PHE A 119 2.68 7.40 18.98
C PHE A 119 2.19 8.37 20.05
N ASN A 120 2.86 8.38 21.22
CA ASN A 120 2.50 9.28 22.32
C ASN A 120 2.72 10.75 21.90
N GLU A 121 3.83 11.07 21.25
CA GLU A 121 4.13 12.43 20.79
C GLU A 121 3.07 12.95 19.80
N PHE A 122 2.68 12.12 18.81
CA PHE A 122 1.62 12.48 17.86
C PHE A 122 0.28 12.66 18.54
N SER A 123 -0.06 11.78 19.47
CA SER A 123 -1.30 11.85 20.27
C SER A 123 -1.36 13.13 21.09
N ASP A 124 -0.28 13.48 21.81
CA ASP A 124 -0.20 14.66 22.68
C ASP A 124 -0.30 15.97 21.87
N GLN A 125 0.23 15.97 20.65
CA GLN A 125 0.18 17.11 19.74
C GLN A 125 -1.10 17.13 18.86
N GLY A 126 -1.99 16.17 19.04
CA GLY A 126 -3.21 16.05 18.24
C GLY A 126 -2.96 15.86 16.75
N ARG A 127 -1.87 15.18 16.39
CA ARG A 127 -1.48 14.84 15.03
C ARG A 127 -1.99 13.44 14.66
N GLN A 128 -2.01 13.13 13.38
CA GLN A 128 -2.65 11.94 12.86
C GLN A 128 -1.63 10.83 12.56
N LEU A 129 -1.95 9.61 13.00
CA LEU A 129 -1.24 8.39 12.65
C LEU A 129 -2.16 7.43 11.89
N VAL A 130 -1.63 6.84 10.82
CA VAL A 130 -2.28 5.75 10.07
C VAL A 130 -1.27 4.61 9.95
N PHE A 131 -1.68 3.41 10.30
CA PHE A 131 -0.83 2.21 10.27
C PHE A 131 -1.33 1.20 9.24
N GLY A 132 -0.40 0.57 8.53
CA GLY A 132 -0.64 -0.55 7.63
C GLY A 132 0.07 -1.81 8.12
N ALA A 133 -0.64 -2.95 8.17
CA ALA A 133 -0.07 -4.23 8.57
C ALA A 133 -0.75 -5.43 7.88
N ASN A 134 -0.16 -6.62 8.01
CA ASN A 134 -0.73 -7.85 7.46
C ASN A 134 -1.76 -8.52 8.37
N SER A 135 -1.77 -8.17 9.65
CA SER A 135 -2.63 -8.73 10.70
C SER A 135 -3.12 -7.64 11.65
N PRO A 136 -4.22 -7.85 12.38
CA PRO A 136 -4.68 -6.90 13.38
C PRO A 136 -3.65 -6.75 14.52
N PRO A 137 -3.68 -5.64 15.30
CA PRO A 137 -2.73 -5.40 16.38
C PRO A 137 -2.69 -6.53 17.41
N SER A 138 -3.83 -7.16 17.69
CA SER A 138 -3.95 -8.27 18.65
C SER A 138 -3.25 -9.57 18.21
N LEU A 139 -3.02 -9.75 16.90
CA LEU A 139 -2.35 -10.93 16.33
C LEU A 139 -0.93 -10.64 15.85
N THR A 140 -0.53 -9.37 15.78
CA THR A 140 0.85 -9.00 15.45
C THR A 140 1.73 -9.25 16.67
N PRO A 141 2.88 -9.95 16.53
CA PRO A 141 3.69 -10.41 17.65
C PRO A 141 4.55 -9.29 18.25
N PHE A 142 3.93 -8.15 18.59
CA PHE A 142 4.59 -7.10 19.35
C PHE A 142 4.90 -7.57 20.77
N VAL A 143 6.12 -7.34 21.23
CA VAL A 143 6.59 -7.66 22.58
C VAL A 143 6.13 -6.60 23.57
N LEU A 144 6.12 -5.32 23.16
CA LEU A 144 5.69 -4.21 23.99
C LEU A 144 4.16 -4.15 24.07
N GLU A 145 3.58 -4.58 25.18
CA GLU A 145 2.12 -4.63 25.39
C GLU A 145 1.46 -3.25 25.29
N ASP A 146 2.15 -2.21 25.78
CA ASP A 146 1.67 -0.83 25.70
C ASP A 146 1.51 -0.35 24.26
N LEU A 147 2.47 -0.67 23.37
CA LEU A 147 2.34 -0.39 21.95
C LEU A 147 1.13 -1.11 21.34
N ARG A 148 0.99 -2.41 21.62
CA ARG A 148 -0.14 -3.20 21.12
C ARG A 148 -1.48 -2.62 21.57
N SER A 149 -1.57 -2.19 22.84
CA SER A 149 -2.75 -1.52 23.39
C SER A 149 -3.05 -0.21 22.67
N ARG A 150 -2.03 0.64 22.45
CA ARG A 150 -2.16 1.91 21.72
C ARG A 150 -2.63 1.70 20.28
N LEU A 151 -2.02 0.76 19.56
CA LEU A 151 -2.42 0.43 18.19
C LEU A 151 -3.86 -0.11 18.09
N SER A 152 -4.33 -0.77 19.17
CA SER A 152 -5.70 -1.28 19.27
C SER A 152 -6.72 -0.24 19.72
N SER A 153 -6.29 0.89 20.28
CA SER A 153 -7.17 1.94 20.81
C SER A 153 -7.80 2.82 19.74
N GLY A 154 -7.25 2.81 18.51
CA GLY A 154 -7.75 3.53 17.36
C GLY A 154 -8.88 2.79 16.61
N ILE A 155 -9.18 3.28 15.42
CA ILE A 155 -10.12 2.60 14.52
C ILE A 155 -9.35 1.56 13.71
N VAL A 156 -9.82 0.32 13.73
CA VAL A 156 -9.19 -0.82 13.05
C VAL A 156 -10.05 -1.27 11.87
N PHE A 157 -9.49 -1.19 10.66
CA PHE A 157 -10.12 -1.68 9.43
C PHE A 157 -9.45 -2.95 8.93
N ALA A 158 -10.25 -3.99 8.68
CA ALA A 158 -9.82 -5.21 8.01
C ALA A 158 -10.14 -5.11 6.51
N LEU A 159 -9.13 -4.85 5.67
CA LEU A 159 -9.34 -4.79 4.23
C LEU A 159 -9.61 -6.17 3.66
N GLN A 160 -10.71 -6.26 2.93
CA GLN A 160 -11.11 -7.45 2.19
C GLN A 160 -10.51 -7.42 0.79
N PRO A 161 -9.99 -8.54 0.28
CA PRO A 161 -9.59 -8.62 -1.12
C PRO A 161 -10.81 -8.50 -2.02
N LEU A 162 -10.61 -7.95 -3.21
CA LEU A 162 -11.66 -7.89 -4.23
C LEU A 162 -12.06 -9.31 -4.67
N SER A 163 -13.34 -9.48 -4.97
CA SER A 163 -13.84 -10.68 -5.63
C SER A 163 -13.33 -10.79 -7.08
N GLU A 164 -13.43 -11.96 -7.69
CA GLU A 164 -13.03 -12.13 -9.10
C GLU A 164 -13.83 -11.21 -10.04
N ALA A 165 -15.12 -11.01 -9.76
CA ALA A 165 -15.98 -10.11 -10.52
C ALA A 165 -15.52 -8.64 -10.40
N GLU A 166 -15.24 -8.17 -9.19
CA GLU A 166 -14.73 -6.81 -8.98
C GLU A 166 -13.36 -6.61 -9.62
N CYS A 167 -12.45 -7.58 -9.51
CA CYS A 167 -11.17 -7.54 -10.23
C CYS A 167 -11.35 -7.45 -11.73
N LEU A 168 -12.34 -8.16 -12.29
CA LEU A 168 -12.66 -8.14 -13.72
C LEU A 168 -13.16 -6.76 -14.15
N GLU A 169 -14.08 -6.16 -13.40
CA GLU A 169 -14.59 -4.82 -13.67
C GLU A 169 -13.47 -3.78 -13.64
N VAL A 170 -12.62 -3.83 -12.61
CA VAL A 170 -11.47 -2.91 -12.48
C VAL A 170 -10.51 -3.09 -13.65
N LEU A 171 -10.13 -4.33 -13.97
CA LEU A 171 -9.18 -4.62 -15.05
C LEU A 171 -9.70 -4.12 -16.41
N ILE A 172 -10.97 -4.38 -16.72
CA ILE A 172 -11.60 -3.93 -17.97
C ILE A 172 -11.68 -2.40 -18.02
N SER A 173 -12.10 -1.76 -16.92
CA SER A 173 -12.19 -0.30 -16.83
C SER A 173 -10.82 0.36 -17.02
N GLN A 174 -9.79 -0.14 -16.35
CA GLN A 174 -8.41 0.36 -16.44
C GLN A 174 -7.80 0.12 -17.84
N ALA A 175 -8.09 -1.00 -18.46
CA ALA A 175 -7.71 -1.27 -19.85
C ALA A 175 -8.36 -0.26 -20.82
N HIS A 176 -9.66 -0.06 -20.67
CA HIS A 176 -10.41 0.90 -21.51
C HIS A 176 -9.89 2.34 -21.34
N ALA A 177 -9.55 2.77 -20.13
CA ALA A 177 -8.96 4.08 -19.87
C ALA A 177 -7.61 4.31 -20.59
N ARG A 178 -6.89 3.21 -20.91
CA ARG A 178 -5.65 3.21 -21.70
C ARG A 178 -5.89 2.98 -23.20
N GLY A 179 -7.15 2.91 -23.63
CA GLY A 179 -7.49 2.60 -25.04
C GLY A 179 -7.31 1.12 -25.41
N LEU A 180 -7.14 0.24 -24.44
CA LEU A 180 -6.97 -1.19 -24.66
C LEU A 180 -8.33 -1.92 -24.64
N VAL A 181 -8.48 -2.91 -25.51
CA VAL A 181 -9.61 -3.83 -25.49
C VAL A 181 -9.11 -5.21 -25.07
N ILE A 182 -9.46 -5.62 -23.85
CA ILE A 182 -9.16 -6.96 -23.34
C ILE A 182 -10.44 -7.80 -23.39
N PRO A 183 -10.48 -8.91 -24.16
CA PRO A 183 -11.61 -9.82 -24.14
C PRO A 183 -11.77 -10.44 -22.74
N GLU A 184 -13.01 -10.59 -22.27
CA GLU A 184 -13.31 -11.14 -20.95
C GLU A 184 -12.59 -12.47 -20.63
N PRO A 185 -12.54 -13.47 -21.53
CA PRO A 185 -11.81 -14.71 -21.27
C PRO A 185 -10.30 -14.49 -21.01
N VAL A 186 -9.72 -13.46 -21.64
CA VAL A 186 -8.30 -13.10 -21.45
C VAL A 186 -8.10 -12.41 -20.09
N ALA A 187 -9.01 -11.51 -19.73
CA ALA A 187 -9.02 -10.83 -18.44
C ALA A 187 -9.16 -11.84 -17.27
N VAL A 188 -10.12 -12.75 -17.35
CA VAL A 188 -10.31 -13.84 -16.36
C VAL A 188 -9.06 -14.72 -16.26
N TYR A 189 -8.44 -15.06 -17.39
CA TYR A 189 -7.20 -15.84 -17.39
C TYR A 189 -6.08 -15.10 -16.63
N LEU A 190 -5.90 -13.79 -16.86
CA LEU A 190 -4.90 -12.98 -16.19
C LEU A 190 -5.15 -12.92 -14.67
N ILE A 191 -6.39 -12.62 -14.26
CA ILE A 191 -6.79 -12.51 -12.83
C ILE A 191 -6.47 -13.79 -12.06
N ARG A 192 -6.77 -14.94 -12.64
CA ARG A 192 -6.50 -16.24 -12.00
C ARG A 192 -5.01 -16.55 -11.89
N ARG A 193 -4.18 -16.01 -12.79
CA ARG A 193 -2.73 -16.22 -12.77
C ARG A 193 -2.01 -15.39 -11.73
N VAL A 194 -2.50 -14.19 -11.43
CA VAL A 194 -1.89 -13.27 -10.44
C VAL A 194 -2.58 -13.30 -9.08
N ASN A 195 -3.39 -14.32 -8.80
CA ASN A 195 -4.07 -14.52 -7.51
C ASN A 195 -4.93 -13.33 -7.06
N ARG A 196 -5.52 -12.57 -7.99
CA ARG A 196 -6.34 -11.38 -7.73
C ARG A 196 -5.60 -10.24 -7.04
N ASP A 197 -4.29 -10.23 -7.07
CA ASP A 197 -3.50 -9.10 -6.60
C ASP A 197 -3.61 -7.96 -7.62
N LEU A 198 -4.33 -6.90 -7.22
CA LEU A 198 -4.65 -5.79 -8.12
C LEU A 198 -3.39 -5.03 -8.55
N SER A 199 -2.38 -4.93 -7.69
CA SER A 199 -1.11 -4.26 -8.02
C SER A 199 -0.40 -5.02 -9.16
N HIS A 200 -0.27 -6.33 -9.02
CA HIS A 200 0.30 -7.16 -10.08
C HIS A 200 -0.55 -7.16 -11.36
N LEU A 201 -1.89 -7.09 -11.22
CA LEU A 201 -2.77 -6.96 -12.39
C LEU A 201 -2.49 -5.67 -13.16
N MET A 202 -2.28 -4.56 -12.46
CA MET A 202 -1.97 -3.26 -13.08
C MET A 202 -0.59 -3.24 -13.72
N GLU A 203 0.44 -3.81 -13.09
CA GLU A 203 1.78 -3.98 -13.66
C GLU A 203 1.74 -4.80 -14.97
N HIS A 204 1.00 -5.91 -14.95
CA HIS A 204 0.84 -6.72 -16.16
C HIS A 204 0.02 -6.03 -17.24
N LEU A 205 -0.98 -5.22 -16.86
CA LEU A 205 -1.76 -4.43 -17.81
C LEU A 205 -0.87 -3.41 -18.53
N GLU A 206 0.02 -2.74 -17.82
CA GLU A 206 0.99 -1.79 -18.39
C GLU A 206 1.95 -2.49 -19.36
N THR A 207 2.46 -3.65 -18.97
CA THR A 207 3.32 -4.44 -19.85
C THR A 207 2.59 -4.93 -21.11
N LEU A 208 1.32 -5.32 -20.96
CA LEU A 208 0.47 -5.73 -22.09
C LEU A 208 0.18 -4.57 -23.02
N ASP A 209 0.03 -3.36 -22.51
CA ASP A 209 -0.15 -2.14 -23.29
C ASP A 209 1.07 -1.91 -24.21
N VAL A 210 2.26 -1.88 -23.63
CA VAL A 210 3.51 -1.73 -24.38
C VAL A 210 3.68 -2.84 -25.43
N ALA A 211 3.42 -4.10 -25.06
CA ALA A 211 3.57 -5.24 -25.95
C ALA A 211 2.53 -5.23 -27.10
N SER A 212 1.29 -4.83 -26.82
CA SER A 212 0.21 -4.70 -27.81
C SER A 212 0.53 -3.61 -28.83
N MET A 213 1.00 -2.44 -28.38
CA MET A 213 1.43 -1.34 -29.23
C MET A 213 2.58 -1.74 -30.15
N ALA A 214 3.65 -2.34 -29.58
CA ALA A 214 4.83 -2.78 -30.33
C ALA A 214 4.52 -3.82 -31.41
N ALA A 215 3.56 -4.72 -31.15
CA ALA A 215 3.18 -5.78 -32.07
C ALA A 215 2.02 -5.42 -33.00
N SER A 216 1.34 -4.29 -32.80
CA SER A 216 0.05 -3.92 -33.45
C SER A 216 -0.96 -5.08 -33.37
N LYS A 217 -0.99 -5.81 -32.26
CA LYS A 217 -1.80 -7.02 -32.07
C LYS A 217 -2.82 -6.85 -30.97
N ARG A 218 -3.96 -7.53 -31.14
CA ARG A 218 -4.98 -7.65 -30.08
C ARG A 218 -4.42 -8.45 -28.90
N ILE A 219 -4.87 -8.11 -27.69
CA ILE A 219 -4.51 -8.84 -26.48
C ILE A 219 -5.19 -10.21 -26.51
N THR A 220 -4.36 -11.26 -26.43
CA THR A 220 -4.77 -12.66 -26.50
C THR A 220 -4.12 -13.47 -25.37
N ILE A 221 -4.68 -14.64 -25.04
CA ILE A 221 -4.09 -15.52 -24.02
C ILE A 221 -2.61 -15.88 -24.32
N PRO A 222 -2.19 -16.18 -25.56
CA PRO A 222 -0.79 -16.39 -25.88
C PRO A 222 0.11 -15.19 -25.56
N LEU A 223 -0.34 -13.96 -25.83
CA LEU A 223 0.39 -12.74 -25.50
C LEU A 223 0.51 -12.57 -23.97
N VAL A 224 -0.59 -12.79 -23.23
CA VAL A 224 -0.56 -12.76 -21.75
C VAL A 224 0.42 -13.78 -21.20
N LYS A 225 0.46 -15.02 -21.73
CA LYS A 225 1.42 -16.04 -21.32
C LYS A 225 2.87 -15.57 -21.51
N SER A 226 3.20 -15.03 -22.68
CA SER A 226 4.56 -14.55 -22.96
C SER A 226 4.99 -13.42 -22.03
N VAL A 227 4.08 -12.50 -21.68
CA VAL A 227 4.32 -11.42 -20.72
C VAL A 227 4.55 -11.97 -19.31
N LEU A 228 3.71 -12.89 -18.84
CA LEU A 228 3.84 -13.52 -17.52
C LEU A 228 5.14 -14.35 -17.38
N GLU A 229 5.58 -14.96 -18.46
CA GLU A 229 6.85 -15.74 -18.48
C GLU A 229 8.08 -14.83 -18.44
N SER A 230 8.03 -13.68 -19.09
CA SER A 230 9.11 -12.70 -19.07
C SER A 230 9.29 -11.98 -17.73
N HIS A 231 8.26 -11.99 -16.86
CA HIS A 231 8.25 -11.36 -15.53
C HIS A 231 8.53 -12.34 -14.37
N LYS A 232 8.90 -13.60 -14.63
CA LYS A 232 9.34 -14.48 -13.55
C LYS A 232 10.71 -13.99 -13.03
N PRO A 233 10.84 -13.58 -11.75
CA PRO A 233 12.14 -13.27 -11.18
C PRO A 233 12.97 -14.54 -11.13
N GLY A 234 14.15 -14.52 -11.79
CA GLY A 234 15.18 -15.54 -11.62
C GLY A 234 15.11 -16.75 -12.57
N SER A 235 15.46 -16.53 -13.86
CA SER A 235 16.27 -17.51 -14.56
C SER A 235 17.70 -16.94 -14.61
N GLU A 236 18.50 -17.23 -13.61
CA GLU A 236 19.95 -17.11 -13.72
C GLU A 236 20.35 -17.85 -15.01
N ARG A 237 20.83 -17.09 -15.98
CA ARG A 237 21.54 -17.67 -17.11
C ARG A 237 22.84 -18.27 -16.54
N SER A 238 22.81 -19.55 -16.31
CA SER A 238 24.05 -20.33 -16.25
C SER A 238 24.78 -20.11 -17.56
N SER A 239 25.71 -19.16 -17.55
CA SER A 239 26.72 -19.08 -18.60
C SER A 239 27.82 -20.06 -18.24
N ASN A 240 27.94 -21.04 -19.06
CA ASN A 240 29.05 -22.00 -19.16
C ASN A 240 30.29 -21.27 -19.71
#